data_c19008378c772cc111ee3723ec58b867
#
_entry.id   c19008378c772cc111ee3723ec58b867
#
_cell.length_a   1.000
_cell.length_b   1.000
_cell.length_c   1.000
_cell.angle_alpha   90.00
_cell.angle_beta   90.00
_cell.angle_gamma   90.00
#
_symmetry.space_group_name_H-M   'P 1'
#
loop_
_entity.id
_entity.type
_entity.pdbx_description
1 polymer ?
#
loop_
_entity_poly.entity_id
_entity_poly.type
_entity_poly.pdbx_seq_one_letter_code
_entity_poly.pdbx_strand_id
1 'polypeptide(L)'
;MILGTHNSATGGKLLWWQKIFAWIINPTSKCQDRTIPEQLSDGVKVFNLQVAKVAGKWRFTHGLAIYKEDLFDTLQLMKLTASVREPIYFQLYNDRCFWCKRDVEEFMQLVNYIKTNYCNSYFIMTVAWFEGSDIYKVTSNCNLQMEEHYWTMGWAKVNAKSWIDYIPLPKRHAKKYNQKYKTECKKDYLMLDFYEK
;
A
#
# COMPACT_ATOMS: atom_id res chain seq x y z
N MET A 1 -10.06 12.91 -10.48
CA MET A 1 -9.37 12.34 -9.30
C MET A 1 -9.42 10.83 -9.39
N ILE A 2 -8.28 10.17 -9.32
CA ILE A 2 -8.14 8.70 -9.41
C ILE A 2 -8.08 8.15 -7.98
N LEU A 3 -8.90 7.15 -7.69
CA LEU A 3 -8.95 6.52 -6.37
C LEU A 3 -7.78 5.55 -6.19
N GLY A 4 -7.11 5.69 -5.06
CA GLY A 4 -6.07 4.79 -4.59
C GLY A 4 -6.34 4.27 -3.19
N THR A 5 -5.61 3.23 -2.81
CA THR A 5 -5.71 2.60 -1.49
C THR A 5 -4.36 2.57 -0.80
N HIS A 6 -4.33 3.06 0.43
CA HIS A 6 -3.18 2.98 1.31
C HIS A 6 -3.12 1.59 1.96
N ASN A 7 -1.94 0.99 2.06
CA ASN A 7 -1.76 -0.38 2.58
C ASN A 7 -2.72 -1.38 1.93
N SER A 8 -2.76 -1.40 0.62
CA SER A 8 -3.79 -2.06 -0.21
C SER A 8 -3.99 -3.54 0.12
N ALA A 9 -2.92 -4.26 0.43
CA ALA A 9 -2.97 -5.70 0.71
C ALA A 9 -3.59 -6.05 2.09
N THR A 10 -3.86 -5.07 2.94
CA THR A 10 -4.35 -5.32 4.32
C THR A 10 -5.80 -5.79 4.39
N GLY A 11 -6.54 -5.77 3.29
CA GLY A 11 -7.83 -6.46 3.13
C GLY A 11 -7.72 -7.98 3.03
N GLY A 12 -6.51 -8.50 2.81
CA GLY A 12 -6.21 -9.92 2.70
C GLY A 12 -6.29 -10.70 4.01
N LYS A 13 -5.95 -11.98 3.94
CA LYS A 13 -5.99 -12.89 5.09
C LYS A 13 -4.64 -12.92 5.79
N LEU A 14 -4.65 -12.83 7.12
CA LEU A 14 -3.44 -13.04 7.94
C LEU A 14 -2.87 -14.45 7.75
N LEU A 15 -1.56 -14.61 7.94
CA LEU A 15 -0.95 -15.93 8.06
C LEU A 15 -1.63 -16.75 9.16
N TRP A 16 -1.66 -18.07 8.97
CA TRP A 16 -2.45 -18.99 9.80
C TRP A 16 -2.16 -18.84 11.29
N TRP A 17 -0.93 -18.68 11.71
CA TRP A 17 -0.54 -18.54 13.11
C TRP A 17 -0.90 -17.16 13.71
N GLN A 18 -1.03 -16.12 12.89
CA GLN A 18 -1.43 -14.79 13.32
C GLN A 18 -2.95 -14.66 13.51
N LYS A 19 -3.73 -15.60 12.98
CA LYS A 19 -5.19 -15.57 13.12
C LYS A 19 -5.65 -15.62 14.58
N ILE A 20 -4.89 -16.31 15.44
CA ILE A 20 -5.17 -16.41 16.87
C ILE A 20 -5.08 -15.03 17.54
N PHE A 21 -4.23 -14.15 17.02
CA PHE A 21 -4.02 -12.80 17.53
C PHE A 21 -4.70 -11.71 16.66
N ALA A 22 -5.61 -12.09 15.78
CA ALA A 22 -6.23 -11.16 14.83
C ALA A 22 -6.96 -10.00 15.53
N TRP A 23 -7.51 -10.23 16.71
CA TRP A 23 -8.20 -9.21 17.52
C TRP A 23 -7.26 -8.09 18.03
N ILE A 24 -5.95 -8.36 18.16
CA ILE A 24 -4.92 -7.37 18.50
C ILE A 24 -4.36 -6.75 17.23
N ILE A 25 -4.06 -7.57 16.21
CA ILE A 25 -3.35 -7.17 14.99
C ILE A 25 -4.25 -6.29 14.11
N ASN A 26 -5.47 -6.73 13.83
CA ASN A 26 -6.35 -6.06 12.87
C ASN A 26 -6.68 -4.60 13.23
N PRO A 27 -6.99 -4.24 14.48
CA PRO A 27 -7.33 -2.85 14.81
C PRO A 27 -6.25 -1.84 14.44
N THR A 28 -4.97 -2.21 14.50
CA THR A 28 -3.83 -1.33 14.27
C THR A 28 -3.19 -1.49 12.91
N SER A 29 -3.34 -2.66 12.28
CA SER A 29 -2.62 -3.00 11.04
C SER A 29 -3.52 -3.11 9.82
N LYS A 30 -4.84 -3.26 9.98
CA LYS A 30 -5.76 -3.37 8.85
C LYS A 30 -6.20 -2.00 8.37
N CYS A 31 -5.90 -1.68 7.12
CA CYS A 31 -6.22 -0.40 6.46
C CYS A 31 -7.31 -0.53 5.38
N GLN A 32 -7.64 -1.77 4.96
CA GLN A 32 -8.65 -2.04 3.95
C GLN A 32 -9.56 -3.19 4.40
N ASP A 33 -10.85 -3.12 4.09
CA ASP A 33 -11.78 -4.24 4.26
C ASP A 33 -11.81 -5.14 3.01
N ARG A 34 -11.52 -4.57 1.82
CA ARG A 34 -11.51 -5.24 0.52
C ARG A 34 -10.13 -5.79 0.17
N THR A 35 -10.10 -6.99 -0.40
CA THR A 35 -8.90 -7.59 -0.99
C THR A 35 -8.48 -6.84 -2.27
N ILE A 36 -7.25 -7.00 -2.74
CA ILE A 36 -6.79 -6.35 -3.98
C ILE A 36 -7.67 -6.71 -5.20
N PRO A 37 -8.07 -7.97 -5.42
CA PRO A 37 -9.02 -8.29 -6.51
C PRO A 37 -10.35 -7.53 -6.40
N GLU A 38 -10.91 -7.40 -5.20
CA GLU A 38 -12.15 -6.63 -4.98
C GLU A 38 -11.92 -5.14 -5.22
N GLN A 39 -10.78 -4.58 -4.78
CA GLN A 39 -10.41 -3.18 -5.02
C GLN A 39 -10.27 -2.89 -6.53
N LEU A 40 -9.65 -3.79 -7.29
CA LEU A 40 -9.57 -3.70 -8.76
C LEU A 40 -10.97 -3.68 -9.39
N SER A 41 -11.85 -4.57 -8.93
CA SER A 41 -13.26 -4.63 -9.38
C SER A 41 -14.03 -3.36 -9.04
N ASP A 42 -13.71 -2.72 -7.92
CA ASP A 42 -14.30 -1.44 -7.48
C ASP A 42 -13.71 -0.22 -8.24
N GLY A 43 -12.78 -0.45 -9.18
CA GLY A 43 -12.18 0.60 -10.00
C GLY A 43 -11.00 1.33 -9.37
N VAL A 44 -10.41 0.80 -8.29
CA VAL A 44 -9.17 1.36 -7.72
C VAL A 44 -8.03 1.19 -8.72
N LYS A 45 -7.25 2.25 -8.94
CA LYS A 45 -6.15 2.29 -9.91
C LYS A 45 -4.78 2.59 -9.29
N VAL A 46 -4.72 2.98 -8.04
CA VAL A 46 -3.47 3.29 -7.34
C VAL A 46 -3.37 2.46 -6.06
N PHE A 47 -2.29 1.73 -5.91
CA PHE A 47 -2.09 0.78 -4.82
C PHE A 47 -0.81 1.06 -4.06
N ASN A 48 -0.86 1.12 -2.73
CA ASN A 48 0.33 1.12 -1.89
C ASN A 48 0.55 -0.30 -1.34
N LEU A 49 1.64 -0.92 -1.76
CA LEU A 49 2.00 -2.30 -1.46
C LEU A 49 3.19 -2.32 -0.49
N GLN A 50 2.92 -2.56 0.77
CA GLN A 50 3.95 -2.71 1.78
C GLN A 50 4.39 -4.17 1.84
N VAL A 51 5.70 -4.41 1.73
CA VAL A 51 6.28 -5.76 1.68
C VAL A 51 7.49 -5.89 2.58
N ALA A 52 7.69 -7.11 3.10
CA ALA A 52 8.91 -7.49 3.79
C ALA A 52 9.28 -8.95 3.47
N LYS A 53 10.55 -9.30 3.63
CA LYS A 53 11.02 -10.68 3.45
C LYS A 53 10.82 -11.44 4.75
N VAL A 54 9.87 -12.37 4.78
CA VAL A 54 9.51 -13.21 5.92
C VAL A 54 9.81 -14.66 5.60
N ALA A 55 10.69 -15.30 6.37
CA ALA A 55 11.12 -16.68 6.14
C ALA A 55 11.54 -16.95 4.68
N GLY A 56 12.36 -16.05 4.13
CA GLY A 56 12.89 -16.16 2.76
C GLY A 56 11.91 -15.82 1.62
N LYS A 57 10.66 -15.44 1.92
CA LYS A 57 9.64 -15.08 0.93
C LYS A 57 9.19 -13.64 1.09
N TRP A 58 9.01 -12.94 -0.02
CA TRP A 58 8.39 -11.61 -0.02
C TRP A 58 6.90 -11.73 0.25
N ARG A 59 6.44 -11.03 1.29
CA ARG A 59 5.05 -11.05 1.74
C ARG A 59 4.53 -9.64 1.92
N PHE A 60 3.25 -9.45 1.75
CA PHE A 60 2.60 -8.22 2.20
C PHE A 60 2.62 -8.16 3.71
N THR A 61 2.98 -6.98 4.23
CA THR A 61 3.07 -6.74 5.68
C THR A 61 2.54 -5.36 6.01
N HIS A 62 2.15 -5.17 7.26
CA HIS A 62 1.91 -3.85 7.83
C HIS A 62 2.03 -3.92 9.36
N GLY A 63 3.10 -3.34 9.89
CA GLY A 63 3.38 -3.38 11.32
C GLY A 63 3.52 -4.81 11.87
N LEU A 64 2.53 -5.27 12.63
CA LEU A 64 2.51 -6.63 13.18
C LEU A 64 1.92 -7.67 12.21
N ALA A 65 1.19 -7.25 11.19
CA ALA A 65 0.47 -8.13 10.28
C ALA A 65 1.37 -8.68 9.17
N ILE A 66 1.19 -9.95 8.86
CA ILE A 66 1.74 -10.62 7.68
C ILE A 66 0.58 -11.28 6.96
N TYR A 67 0.43 -10.98 5.67
CA TYR A 67 -0.69 -11.48 4.87
C TYR A 67 -0.31 -12.71 4.07
N LYS A 68 -1.32 -13.56 3.81
CA LYS A 68 -1.14 -14.85 3.14
C LYS A 68 -0.88 -14.70 1.64
N GLU A 69 -1.46 -13.70 1.03
CA GLU A 69 -1.44 -13.46 -0.40
C GLU A 69 0.01 -13.36 -0.91
N ASP A 70 0.29 -13.99 -2.04
CA ASP A 70 1.60 -13.94 -2.68
C ASP A 70 1.77 -12.62 -3.45
N LEU A 71 2.97 -12.02 -3.34
CA LEU A 71 3.29 -10.76 -4.00
C LEU A 71 3.24 -10.91 -5.52
N PHE A 72 3.87 -11.94 -6.06
CA PHE A 72 4.02 -12.09 -7.51
C PHE A 72 2.72 -12.49 -8.20
N ASP A 73 1.92 -13.36 -7.57
CA ASP A 73 0.57 -13.69 -8.05
C ASP A 73 -0.32 -12.44 -8.07
N THR A 74 -0.22 -11.61 -7.04
CA THR A 74 -0.96 -10.34 -6.96
C THR A 74 -0.52 -9.36 -8.05
N LEU A 75 0.78 -9.19 -8.27
CA LEU A 75 1.30 -8.32 -9.33
C LEU A 75 0.89 -8.82 -10.71
N GLN A 76 0.89 -10.12 -10.93
CA GLN A 76 0.42 -10.72 -12.19
C GLN A 76 -1.06 -10.43 -12.44
N LEU A 77 -1.91 -10.60 -11.42
CA LEU A 77 -3.33 -10.26 -11.52
C LEU A 77 -3.54 -8.78 -11.84
N MET A 78 -2.86 -7.90 -11.12
CA MET A 78 -2.95 -6.45 -11.35
C MET A 78 -2.49 -6.09 -12.77
N LYS A 79 -1.37 -6.67 -13.24
CA LYS A 79 -0.84 -6.46 -14.59
C LYS A 79 -1.82 -6.90 -15.68
N LEU A 80 -2.49 -8.05 -15.50
CA LEU A 80 -3.50 -8.55 -16.44
C LEU A 80 -4.76 -7.66 -16.49
N THR A 81 -5.04 -6.93 -15.41
CA THR A 81 -6.17 -5.99 -15.34
C THR A 81 -5.82 -4.62 -15.93
N ALA A 82 -4.54 -4.27 -15.96
CA ALA A 82 -4.07 -2.98 -16.47
C ALA A 82 -4.13 -2.91 -18.00
N SER A 83 -4.41 -1.73 -18.54
CA SER A 83 -4.41 -1.45 -19.98
C SER A 83 -3.98 -0.01 -20.28
N VAL A 84 -3.76 0.30 -21.55
CA VAL A 84 -3.43 1.68 -21.98
C VAL A 84 -4.53 2.68 -21.61
N ARG A 85 -5.81 2.25 -21.66
CA ARG A 85 -6.96 3.11 -21.29
C ARG A 85 -7.18 3.17 -19.78
N GLU A 86 -6.77 2.13 -19.06
CA GLU A 86 -6.93 2.00 -17.62
C GLU A 86 -5.61 1.58 -16.96
N PRO A 87 -4.64 2.50 -16.89
CA PRO A 87 -3.35 2.19 -16.27
C PRO A 87 -3.52 1.95 -14.77
N ILE A 88 -2.69 1.05 -14.25
CA ILE A 88 -2.58 0.78 -12.82
C ILE A 88 -1.23 1.27 -12.33
N TYR A 89 -1.26 1.98 -11.22
CA TYR A 89 -0.09 2.49 -10.53
C TYR A 89 0.06 1.78 -9.20
N PHE A 90 1.28 1.40 -8.84
CA PHE A 90 1.52 0.88 -7.50
C PHE A 90 2.82 1.41 -6.92
N GLN A 91 2.76 1.72 -5.64
CA GLN A 91 3.91 2.10 -4.85
C GLN A 91 4.38 0.90 -4.05
N LEU A 92 5.61 0.44 -4.31
CA LEU A 92 6.24 -0.61 -3.53
C LEU A 92 6.99 0.00 -2.35
N TYR A 93 6.76 -0.52 -1.16
CA TYR A 93 7.30 0.00 0.09
C TYR A 93 7.96 -1.12 0.90
N ASN A 94 9.22 -0.91 1.33
CA ASN A 94 9.93 -1.84 2.21
C ASN A 94 9.50 -1.62 3.66
N ASP A 95 8.55 -2.42 4.14
CA ASP A 95 7.96 -2.26 5.46
C ASP A 95 8.94 -2.59 6.59
N ARG A 96 8.78 -1.90 7.72
CA ARG A 96 9.37 -2.25 9.01
C ARG A 96 8.50 -3.29 9.73
N CYS A 97 8.38 -4.46 9.15
CA CYS A 97 7.66 -5.56 9.80
C CYS A 97 8.36 -5.92 11.11
N PHE A 98 7.58 -6.06 12.18
CA PHE A 98 8.10 -6.42 13.52
C PHE A 98 8.88 -7.74 13.53
N TRP A 99 8.51 -8.66 12.62
CA TRP A 99 8.99 -10.04 12.59
C TRP A 99 10.23 -10.26 11.70
N CYS A 100 10.70 -9.24 10.99
CA CYS A 100 11.75 -9.41 10.00
C CYS A 100 12.76 -8.26 10.03
N LYS A 101 14.01 -8.60 9.74
CA LYS A 101 15.03 -7.60 9.44
C LYS A 101 14.74 -6.95 8.10
N ARG A 102 14.87 -5.65 8.05
CA ARG A 102 14.85 -4.89 6.81
C ARG A 102 16.20 -5.03 6.13
N ASP A 103 16.19 -5.51 4.90
CA ASP A 103 17.36 -5.57 4.05
C ASP A 103 17.16 -4.69 2.83
N VAL A 104 18.00 -3.68 2.70
CA VAL A 104 17.91 -2.68 1.62
C VAL A 104 18.34 -3.28 0.30
N GLU A 105 19.42 -4.05 0.31
CA GLU A 105 19.99 -4.63 -0.89
C GLU A 105 19.06 -5.67 -1.50
N GLU A 106 18.53 -6.58 -0.66
CA GLU A 106 17.52 -7.54 -1.10
C GLU A 106 16.25 -6.86 -1.63
N PHE A 107 15.82 -5.77 -1.00
CA PHE A 107 14.67 -5.01 -1.49
C PHE A 107 14.96 -4.35 -2.85
N MET A 108 16.15 -3.82 -3.06
CA MET A 108 16.55 -3.26 -4.36
C MET A 108 16.63 -4.33 -5.45
N GLN A 109 17.07 -5.54 -5.12
CA GLN A 109 17.01 -6.68 -6.04
C GLN A 109 15.56 -7.02 -6.41
N LEU A 110 14.63 -7.02 -5.43
CA LEU A 110 13.20 -7.19 -5.68
C LEU A 110 12.65 -6.10 -6.60
N VAL A 111 12.97 -4.83 -6.33
CA VAL A 111 12.55 -3.68 -7.15
C VAL A 111 12.99 -3.86 -8.60
N ASN A 112 14.26 -4.17 -8.83
CA ASN A 112 14.81 -4.40 -10.16
C ASN A 112 14.13 -5.59 -10.86
N TYR A 113 13.90 -6.67 -10.15
CA TYR A 113 13.19 -7.83 -10.67
C TYR A 113 11.76 -7.49 -11.11
N ILE A 114 11.00 -6.80 -10.26
CA ILE A 114 9.62 -6.38 -10.57
C ILE A 114 9.62 -5.42 -11.76
N LYS A 115 10.53 -4.43 -11.76
CA LYS A 115 10.65 -3.47 -12.86
C LYS A 115 10.86 -4.17 -14.21
N THR A 116 11.76 -5.14 -14.26
CA THR A 116 12.11 -5.82 -15.50
C THR A 116 11.01 -6.78 -15.98
N ASN A 117 10.35 -7.50 -15.07
CA ASN A 117 9.47 -8.60 -15.45
C ASN A 117 7.98 -8.25 -15.46
N TYR A 118 7.58 -7.21 -14.72
CA TYR A 118 6.16 -6.85 -14.55
C TYR A 118 5.81 -5.50 -15.16
N CYS A 119 6.65 -4.46 -14.98
CA CYS A 119 6.30 -3.09 -15.37
C CYS A 119 6.31 -2.86 -16.89
N ASN A 120 5.44 -1.95 -17.33
CA ASN A 120 5.35 -1.46 -18.71
C ASN A 120 4.71 -0.05 -18.71
N SER A 121 4.29 0.47 -19.86
CA SER A 121 3.73 1.82 -20.01
C SER A 121 2.38 2.04 -19.32
N TYR A 122 1.70 0.99 -18.90
CA TYR A 122 0.38 1.05 -18.25
C TYR A 122 0.30 0.25 -16.94
N PHE A 123 1.34 -0.48 -16.56
CA PHE A 123 1.50 -1.08 -15.24
C PHE A 123 2.76 -0.52 -14.60
N ILE A 124 2.58 0.50 -13.79
CA ILE A 124 3.60 1.48 -13.44
C ILE A 124 3.93 1.40 -11.95
N MET A 125 5.21 1.19 -11.64
CA MET A 125 5.72 1.10 -10.28
C MET A 125 6.43 2.37 -9.85
N THR A 126 6.18 2.79 -8.59
CA THR A 126 7.05 3.67 -7.82
C THR A 126 7.58 2.94 -6.60
N VAL A 127 8.62 3.48 -6.00
CA VAL A 127 9.20 2.92 -4.77
C VAL A 127 9.17 3.98 -3.69
N ALA A 128 8.65 3.65 -2.52
CA ALA A 128 8.72 4.52 -1.35
C ALA A 128 9.66 3.93 -0.30
N TRP A 129 10.45 4.81 0.28
CA TRP A 129 11.34 4.49 1.37
C TRP A 129 11.03 5.34 2.59
N PHE A 130 11.12 4.75 3.79
CA PHE A 130 10.99 5.47 5.05
C PHE A 130 12.38 5.89 5.53
N GLU A 131 12.52 7.18 5.89
CA GLU A 131 13.74 7.80 6.43
C GLU A 131 14.81 8.23 5.42
N GLY A 132 14.78 9.52 5.08
CA GLY A 132 15.94 10.39 4.84
C GLY A 132 16.98 9.96 3.80
N SER A 133 16.73 8.93 3.05
CA SER A 133 17.70 8.44 2.08
C SER A 133 17.31 8.84 0.66
N ASP A 134 18.30 9.28 -0.09
CA ASP A 134 18.23 9.66 -1.52
C ASP A 134 17.74 8.54 -2.47
N ILE A 135 17.19 7.46 -1.94
CA ILE A 135 16.72 6.28 -2.67
C ILE A 135 15.48 6.59 -3.52
N TYR A 136 14.82 7.70 -3.28
CA TYR A 136 13.76 8.23 -4.14
C TYR A 136 14.15 8.36 -5.62
N LYS A 137 15.42 8.39 -5.94
CA LYS A 137 15.94 8.55 -7.30
C LYS A 137 16.07 7.25 -8.09
N VAL A 138 15.87 6.09 -7.49
CA VAL A 138 16.10 4.80 -8.18
C VAL A 138 14.87 4.34 -8.95
N THR A 139 13.96 5.20 -9.08
CA THR A 139 12.71 4.77 -9.53
C THR A 139 12.54 4.93 -10.96
N SER A 140 12.59 4.45 -11.74
CA SER A 140 11.75 4.86 -12.79
C SER A 140 12.03 4.45 -14.17
N ASN A 141 11.14 3.70 -14.53
CA ASN A 141 10.40 3.93 -15.75
C ASN A 141 9.05 4.65 -15.49
N CYS A 142 8.90 5.26 -14.31
CA CYS A 142 7.73 6.04 -13.98
C CYS A 142 8.05 7.50 -14.14
N ASN A 143 7.47 8.13 -15.15
CA ASN A 143 7.44 9.57 -15.28
C ASN A 143 6.49 10.24 -14.25
N LEU A 144 5.98 9.49 -13.30
CA LEU A 144 5.10 9.95 -12.24
C LEU A 144 5.89 10.03 -10.94
N GLN A 145 6.18 11.23 -10.52
CA GLN A 145 6.54 11.54 -9.14
C GLN A 145 5.25 11.44 -8.33
N MET A 146 4.90 10.22 -7.93
CA MET A 146 3.66 9.96 -7.18
C MET A 146 3.57 10.82 -5.92
N GLU A 147 4.69 11.18 -5.30
CA GLU A 147 4.73 12.03 -4.10
C GLU A 147 4.20 13.43 -4.33
N GLU A 148 4.30 13.96 -5.54
CA GLU A 148 3.74 15.26 -5.90
C GLU A 148 2.26 15.19 -6.29
N HIS A 149 1.79 14.01 -6.71
CA HIS A 149 0.48 13.82 -7.31
C HIS A 149 -0.53 13.11 -6.41
N TYR A 150 -0.11 12.38 -5.38
CA TYR A 150 -1.05 11.72 -4.50
C TYR A 150 -1.06 12.29 -3.09
N TRP A 151 -2.18 12.15 -2.44
CA TRP A 151 -2.37 12.49 -1.04
C TRP A 151 -2.69 11.25 -0.24
N THR A 152 -1.76 10.85 0.64
CA THR A 152 -1.95 9.70 1.52
C THR A 152 -2.56 10.15 2.84
N MET A 153 -3.66 9.55 3.20
CA MET A 153 -4.34 9.79 4.45
C MET A 153 -4.04 8.68 5.46
N GLY A 154 -2.79 8.65 5.93
CA GLY A 154 -2.45 7.89 7.13
C GLY A 154 -2.79 8.68 8.39
N TRP A 155 -2.99 8.00 9.51
CA TRP A 155 -3.25 8.62 10.81
C TRP A 155 -2.22 9.70 11.19
N ALA A 156 -0.96 9.54 10.78
CA ALA A 156 0.14 10.47 11.06
C ALA A 156 -0.02 11.86 10.41
N LYS A 157 -0.90 12.00 9.41
CA LYS A 157 -1.12 13.28 8.71
C LYS A 157 -2.42 13.97 9.10
N VAL A 158 -3.21 13.34 9.94
CA VAL A 158 -4.39 13.98 10.53
C VAL A 158 -3.90 14.95 11.59
N ASN A 159 -4.34 16.21 11.54
CA ASN A 159 -4.14 17.14 12.65
C ASN A 159 -4.85 16.56 13.88
N ALA A 160 -4.11 15.81 14.67
CA ALA A 160 -4.60 15.18 15.87
C ALA A 160 -5.09 16.25 16.83
N LYS A 161 -6.38 16.26 17.11
CA LYS A 161 -7.02 17.22 18.02
C LYS A 161 -7.19 16.64 19.43
N SER A 162 -7.01 15.34 19.58
CA SER A 162 -7.11 14.65 20.86
C SER A 162 -6.09 13.53 20.96
N TRP A 163 -5.74 13.11 22.19
CA TRP A 163 -4.81 11.99 22.41
C TRP A 163 -5.28 10.70 21.75
N ILE A 164 -6.59 10.51 21.61
CA ILE A 164 -7.19 9.36 20.93
C ILE A 164 -6.83 9.33 19.42
N ASP A 165 -6.62 10.49 18.81
CA ASP A 165 -6.26 10.59 17.40
C ASP A 165 -4.79 10.13 17.15
N TYR A 166 -3.98 10.02 18.19
CA TYR A 166 -2.63 9.44 18.12
C TYR A 166 -2.62 7.90 18.16
N ILE A 167 -3.72 7.26 18.55
CA ILE A 167 -3.82 5.80 18.50
C ILE A 167 -4.02 5.38 17.04
N PRO A 168 -3.16 4.49 16.49
CA PRO A 168 -3.24 4.05 15.10
C PRO A 168 -4.44 3.11 14.88
N LEU A 169 -5.60 3.70 14.69
CA LEU A 169 -6.86 3.00 14.40
C LEU A 169 -7.37 3.42 13.02
N PRO A 170 -6.81 2.86 11.90
CA PRO A 170 -7.10 3.32 10.54
C PRO A 170 -8.59 3.36 10.21
N LYS A 171 -9.35 2.36 10.62
CA LYS A 171 -10.80 2.28 10.35
C LYS A 171 -11.59 3.43 11.00
N ARG A 172 -11.20 3.84 12.20
CA ARG A 172 -11.82 4.97 12.89
C ARG A 172 -11.51 6.28 12.17
N HIS A 173 -10.25 6.47 11.76
CA HIS A 173 -9.83 7.64 11.02
C HIS A 173 -10.54 7.73 9.67
N ALA A 174 -10.60 6.64 8.92
CA ALA A 174 -11.30 6.57 7.64
C ALA A 174 -12.77 7.01 7.78
N LYS A 175 -13.49 6.43 8.74
CA LYS A 175 -14.90 6.79 9.01
C LYS A 175 -15.07 8.28 9.33
N LYS A 176 -14.10 8.89 10.01
CA LYS A 176 -14.18 10.32 10.43
C LYS A 176 -13.82 11.28 9.31
N TYR A 177 -12.88 10.92 8.44
CA TYR A 177 -12.22 11.88 7.57
C TYR A 177 -12.32 11.63 6.06
N ASN A 178 -12.60 10.39 5.62
CA ASN A 178 -12.56 10.08 4.18
C ASN A 178 -13.49 10.95 3.35
N GLN A 179 -14.70 11.21 3.83
CA GLN A 179 -15.65 12.05 3.11
C GLN A 179 -15.12 13.48 2.89
N LYS A 180 -14.52 14.04 3.92
CA LYS A 180 -13.88 15.36 3.85
C LYS A 180 -12.76 15.36 2.82
N TYR A 181 -11.90 14.34 2.83
CA TYR A 181 -10.79 14.24 1.89
C TYR A 181 -11.23 14.02 0.45
N LYS A 182 -12.29 13.23 0.23
CA LYS A 182 -12.88 13.06 -1.11
C LYS A 182 -13.37 14.39 -1.69
N THR A 183 -13.88 15.29 -0.85
CA THR A 183 -14.40 16.61 -1.30
C THR A 183 -13.31 17.68 -1.41
N GLU A 184 -12.30 17.65 -0.56
CA GLU A 184 -11.27 18.69 -0.48
C GLU A 184 -9.99 18.38 -1.27
N CYS A 185 -9.82 17.14 -1.76
CA CYS A 185 -8.62 16.76 -2.50
C CYS A 185 -8.54 17.47 -3.86
N LYS A 186 -7.46 18.23 -4.04
CA LYS A 186 -7.14 18.93 -5.30
C LYS A 186 -6.07 18.21 -6.11
N LYS A 187 -5.66 17.00 -5.69
CA LYS A 187 -4.65 16.18 -6.37
C LYS A 187 -5.30 15.24 -7.37
N ASP A 188 -4.51 14.79 -8.34
CA ASP A 188 -4.97 13.84 -9.35
C ASP A 188 -5.30 12.48 -8.75
N TYR A 189 -4.58 12.12 -7.70
CA TYR A 189 -4.72 10.84 -6.99
C TYR A 189 -5.06 11.08 -5.52
N LEU A 190 -5.97 10.24 -5.00
CA LEU A 190 -6.33 10.22 -3.59
C LEU A 190 -6.20 8.80 -3.05
N MET A 191 -5.27 8.59 -2.12
CA MET A 191 -5.08 7.31 -1.44
C MET A 191 -5.75 7.34 -0.07
N LEU A 192 -6.61 6.36 0.20
CA LEU A 192 -7.40 6.26 1.42
C LEU A 192 -7.21 4.91 2.12
N ASP A 193 -7.29 4.94 3.47
CA ASP A 193 -7.63 3.77 4.26
C ASP A 193 -9.13 3.55 4.17
N PHE A 194 -9.59 2.27 4.08
CA PHE A 194 -11.01 1.94 4.01
C PHE A 194 -11.78 2.87 3.06
N TYR A 195 -11.36 2.89 1.80
CA TYR A 195 -11.86 3.84 0.78
C TYR A 195 -13.37 3.82 0.56
N GLU A 196 -14.01 2.72 0.91
CA GLU A 196 -15.47 2.54 0.85
C GLU A 196 -16.23 3.32 1.94
N LYS A 197 -15.56 3.91 2.94
CA LYS A 197 -16.17 4.65 4.07
C LYS A 197 -16.39 6.13 3.78
#